data_4ed562e3fa755f212475ff1a62c12e3c
#
_entry.id   4ed562e3fa755f212475ff1a62c12e3c
#
_cell.length_a   1.000
_cell.length_b   1.000
_cell.length_c   1.000
_cell.angle_alpha   90.00
_cell.angle_beta   90.00
_cell.angle_gamma   90.00
#
_symmetry.space_group_name_H-M   'P 1'
#
loop_
_entity.id
_entity.type
_entity.pdbx_description
1 polymer ?
#
loop_
_entity_poly.entity_id
_entity_poly.type
_entity_poly.pdbx_seq_one_letter_code
_entity_poly.pdbx_strand_id
1 'polypeptide(L)'
;MKKIFIAFVAFLALCACGNGEKKSLDYRGLSMRIPFKTFCDSLTARGFVIDSAKTDSDFSRVSMMNPAEKFRLMIAQHNDTIDAIQENYLISTNDSTRRMWQQIHDDFEKSLGAWPNMLKDGQDHRIAKFEAEGGFITVTLENTYKPTLSVLYQIK
;
A
#
# COMPACT_ATOMS: atom_id res chain seq x y z
N MET A 1 -20.88 -23.11 50.79
CA MET A 1 -21.44 -22.84 49.44
C MET A 1 -21.08 -21.42 49.03
N LYS A 2 -20.06 -21.24 48.19
CA LYS A 2 -19.59 -19.94 47.75
C LYS A 2 -20.30 -19.60 46.42
N LYS A 3 -21.10 -18.55 46.41
CA LYS A 3 -21.76 -18.04 45.21
C LYS A 3 -20.74 -17.19 44.43
N ILE A 4 -20.34 -17.66 43.25
CA ILE A 4 -19.49 -16.93 42.30
C ILE A 4 -20.42 -15.99 41.51
N PHE A 5 -20.25 -14.71 41.73
CA PHE A 5 -20.87 -13.66 40.89
C PHE A 5 -20.03 -13.49 39.60
N ILE A 6 -20.55 -13.97 38.49
CA ILE A 6 -19.97 -13.69 37.16
C ILE A 6 -20.54 -12.34 36.74
N ALA A 7 -19.70 -11.31 36.78
CA ALA A 7 -19.98 -10.01 36.20
C ALA A 7 -19.87 -10.11 34.70
N PHE A 8 -20.99 -10.11 34.00
CA PHE A 8 -21.09 -10.03 32.54
C PHE A 8 -20.85 -8.56 32.14
N VAL A 9 -19.62 -8.22 31.80
CA VAL A 9 -19.31 -6.92 31.21
C VAL A 9 -19.80 -6.93 29.77
N ALA A 10 -20.98 -6.37 29.55
CA ALA A 10 -21.51 -6.10 28.22
C ALA A 10 -20.63 -5.02 27.56
N PHE A 11 -19.76 -5.44 26.66
CA PHE A 11 -19.02 -4.54 25.77
C PHE A 11 -20.01 -3.99 24.76
N LEU A 12 -20.58 -2.81 25.04
CA LEU A 12 -21.35 -2.03 24.09
C LEU A 12 -20.40 -1.59 22.99
N ALA A 13 -20.38 -2.36 21.89
CA ALA A 13 -19.84 -1.90 20.64
C ALA A 13 -20.73 -0.74 20.16
N LEU A 14 -20.32 0.47 20.48
CA LEU A 14 -20.85 1.66 19.84
C LEU A 14 -20.50 1.57 18.35
N CYS A 15 -21.46 1.11 17.55
CA CYS A 15 -21.48 1.36 16.12
C CYS A 15 -21.57 2.86 15.92
N ALA A 16 -20.44 3.54 15.95
CA ALA A 16 -20.32 4.90 15.44
C ALA A 16 -20.50 4.81 13.91
N CYS A 17 -21.73 4.94 13.43
CA CYS A 17 -22.02 5.45 12.10
C CYS A 17 -21.54 6.90 12.09
N GLY A 18 -20.22 7.11 11.99
CA GLY A 18 -19.59 8.40 11.81
C GLY A 18 -19.30 8.59 10.33
N ASN A 19 -19.58 9.76 9.79
CA ASN A 19 -19.05 10.27 8.53
C ASN A 19 -17.61 9.76 8.36
N GLY A 20 -17.38 8.94 7.32
CA GLY A 20 -16.15 8.19 7.18
C GLY A 20 -14.94 9.12 7.12
N GLU A 21 -14.25 9.31 8.23
CA GLU A 21 -12.94 9.93 8.24
C GLU A 21 -12.06 9.11 7.32
N LYS A 22 -11.51 9.75 6.27
CA LYS A 22 -10.57 9.10 5.37
C LYS A 22 -9.35 8.68 6.19
N LYS A 23 -8.96 7.40 6.08
CA LYS A 23 -7.76 6.92 6.75
C LYS A 23 -6.53 7.60 6.16
N SER A 24 -5.55 7.90 7.02
CA SER A 24 -4.26 8.47 6.64
C SER A 24 -3.56 7.62 5.58
N LEU A 25 -2.87 8.28 4.65
CA LEU A 25 -2.03 7.62 3.66
C LEU A 25 -0.72 7.17 4.32
N ASP A 26 -0.72 5.91 4.74
CA ASP A 26 0.46 5.25 5.31
C ASP A 26 0.93 4.11 4.40
N TYR A 27 2.25 3.92 4.32
CA TYR A 27 2.82 2.77 3.65
C TYR A 27 3.04 1.62 4.65
N ARG A 28 2.16 0.63 4.65
CA ARG A 28 2.25 -0.55 5.54
C ARG A 28 2.44 -0.17 7.02
N GLY A 29 1.70 0.84 7.48
CA GLY A 29 1.77 1.37 8.84
C GLY A 29 3.00 2.25 9.13
N LEU A 30 3.71 2.69 8.09
CA LEU A 30 4.71 3.75 8.16
C LEU A 30 4.14 5.02 7.57
N SER A 31 4.16 6.11 8.32
CA SER A 31 3.75 7.41 7.78
C SER A 31 4.70 7.85 6.66
N MET A 32 4.13 8.25 5.53
CA MET A 32 4.90 8.82 4.42
C MET A 32 5.32 10.27 4.68
N ARG A 33 4.92 10.87 5.80
CA ARG A 33 5.24 12.26 6.17
C ARG A 33 6.47 12.39 7.07
N ILE A 34 7.14 11.28 7.41
CA ILE A 34 8.41 11.32 8.14
C ILE A 34 9.57 11.59 7.18
N PRO A 35 10.73 12.09 7.66
CA PRO A 35 11.91 12.30 6.84
C PRO A 35 12.29 11.06 6.05
N PHE A 36 12.67 11.24 4.78
CA PHE A 36 12.99 10.13 3.86
C PHE A 36 14.05 9.18 4.44
N LYS A 37 15.10 9.73 5.07
CA LYS A 37 16.13 8.90 5.71
C LYS A 37 15.53 7.99 6.79
N THR A 38 14.69 8.53 7.68
CA THR A 38 14.03 7.78 8.77
C THR A 38 13.12 6.69 8.19
N PHE A 39 12.45 6.98 7.09
CA PHE A 39 11.60 6.02 6.39
C PHE A 39 12.43 4.85 5.83
N CYS A 40 13.54 5.13 5.14
CA CYS A 40 14.45 4.11 4.62
C CYS A 40 15.08 3.26 5.73
N ASP A 41 15.47 3.86 6.85
CA ASP A 41 16.00 3.15 8.02
C ASP A 41 14.93 2.18 8.59
N SER A 42 13.66 2.62 8.62
CA SER A 42 12.54 1.77 9.05
C SER A 42 12.27 0.60 8.10
N LEU A 43 12.39 0.81 6.80
CA LEU A 43 12.29 -0.26 5.79
C LEU A 43 13.46 -1.23 5.91
N THR A 44 14.67 -0.73 6.13
CA THR A 44 15.86 -1.57 6.33
C THR A 44 15.71 -2.46 7.55
N ALA A 45 15.16 -1.95 8.65
CA ALA A 45 14.83 -2.74 9.83
C ALA A 45 13.79 -3.85 9.55
N ARG A 46 12.99 -3.72 8.49
CA ARG A 46 12.03 -4.73 8.00
C ARG A 46 12.62 -5.67 6.94
N GLY A 47 13.92 -5.62 6.69
CA GLY A 47 14.63 -6.50 5.76
C GLY A 47 14.71 -6.00 4.31
N PHE A 48 14.33 -4.75 4.05
CA PHE A 48 14.57 -4.14 2.73
C PHE A 48 16.02 -3.71 2.58
N VAL A 49 16.58 -3.92 1.40
CA VAL A 49 17.95 -3.54 1.04
C VAL A 49 17.91 -2.64 -0.18
N ILE A 50 18.72 -1.58 -0.19
CA ILE A 50 18.84 -0.68 -1.34
C ILE A 50 19.45 -1.43 -2.52
N ASP A 51 18.78 -1.38 -3.67
CA ASP A 51 19.28 -1.82 -4.96
C ASP A 51 20.01 -0.64 -5.65
N SER A 52 21.30 -0.52 -5.40
CA SER A 52 22.10 0.60 -5.92
C SER A 52 22.16 0.64 -7.46
N ALA A 53 22.01 -0.50 -8.13
CA ALA A 53 21.99 -0.55 -9.59
C ALA A 53 20.72 0.10 -10.21
N LYS A 54 19.69 0.32 -9.39
CA LYS A 54 18.40 0.88 -9.80
C LYS A 54 18.00 2.13 -9.00
N THR A 55 18.91 2.64 -8.22
CA THR A 55 18.78 3.88 -7.46
C THR A 55 19.46 4.99 -8.25
N ASP A 56 18.81 6.16 -8.37
CA ASP A 56 19.38 7.32 -9.05
C ASP A 56 20.60 7.85 -8.26
N SER A 57 21.60 8.39 -8.96
CA SER A 57 22.84 8.84 -8.35
C SER A 57 22.64 10.00 -7.36
N ASP A 58 21.59 10.79 -7.54
CA ASP A 58 21.18 11.90 -6.67
C ASP A 58 20.18 11.48 -5.59
N PHE A 59 19.85 10.19 -5.50
CA PHE A 59 18.84 9.61 -4.60
C PHE A 59 17.44 10.23 -4.75
N SER A 60 17.13 10.90 -5.84
CA SER A 60 15.77 11.38 -6.12
C SER A 60 14.77 10.23 -6.25
N ARG A 61 15.23 9.05 -6.71
CA ARG A 61 14.51 7.77 -6.67
C ARG A 61 15.40 6.69 -6.11
N VAL A 62 14.89 6.01 -5.08
CA VAL A 62 15.58 4.91 -4.42
C VAL A 62 14.82 3.61 -4.66
N SER A 63 15.53 2.61 -5.17
CA SER A 63 15.01 1.25 -5.32
C SER A 63 15.41 0.40 -4.13
N MET A 64 14.44 -0.31 -3.54
CA MET A 64 14.68 -1.27 -2.47
C MET A 64 14.05 -2.62 -2.78
N MET A 65 14.64 -3.69 -2.28
CA MET A 65 14.11 -5.05 -2.36
C MET A 65 14.21 -5.74 -1.00
N ASN A 66 13.18 -6.53 -0.70
CA ASN A 66 13.24 -7.51 0.38
C ASN A 66 13.11 -8.90 -0.26
N PRO A 67 14.06 -9.83 -0.04
CA PRO A 67 14.00 -11.19 -0.62
C PRO A 67 12.74 -11.98 -0.21
N ALA A 68 12.12 -11.64 0.94
CA ALA A 68 10.88 -12.27 1.39
C ALA A 68 9.63 -11.73 0.67
N GLU A 69 9.74 -10.58 0.00
CA GLU A 69 8.64 -9.92 -0.70
C GLU A 69 8.70 -10.19 -2.21
N LYS A 70 7.54 -10.25 -2.83
CA LYS A 70 7.43 -10.53 -4.28
C LYS A 70 7.31 -9.26 -5.12
N PHE A 71 7.87 -8.16 -4.66
CA PHE A 71 7.88 -6.88 -5.37
C PHE A 71 9.18 -6.11 -5.15
N ARG A 72 9.46 -5.19 -6.08
CA ARG A 72 10.48 -4.15 -5.93
C ARG A 72 9.79 -2.87 -5.51
N LEU A 73 10.36 -2.21 -4.51
CA LEU A 73 9.92 -0.91 -4.05
C LEU A 73 10.70 0.19 -4.75
N MET A 74 10.01 1.22 -5.23
CA MET A 74 10.57 2.46 -5.73
C MET A 74 10.06 3.60 -4.88
N ILE A 75 10.93 4.42 -4.33
CA ILE A 75 10.58 5.58 -3.50
C ILE A 75 11.07 6.82 -4.22
N ALA A 76 10.15 7.72 -4.58
CA ALA A 76 10.47 9.04 -5.10
C ALA A 76 10.47 10.05 -3.93
N GLN A 77 11.49 10.90 -3.88
CA GLN A 77 11.63 11.92 -2.84
C GLN A 77 12.16 13.23 -3.39
N HIS A 78 11.85 14.31 -2.71
CA HIS A 78 12.40 15.65 -2.93
C HIS A 78 12.63 16.34 -1.59
N ASN A 79 13.84 16.88 -1.37
CA ASN A 79 14.20 17.60 -0.14
C ASN A 79 13.86 16.84 1.15
N ASP A 80 14.30 15.57 1.24
CA ASP A 80 14.04 14.65 2.37
C ASP A 80 12.55 14.37 2.63
N THR A 81 11.68 14.68 1.66
CA THR A 81 10.24 14.41 1.71
C THR A 81 9.87 13.35 0.69
N ILE A 82 9.05 12.38 1.09
CA ILE A 82 8.56 11.33 0.20
C ILE A 82 7.40 11.89 -0.63
N ASP A 83 7.51 11.81 -1.96
CA ASP A 83 6.45 12.20 -2.88
C ASP A 83 5.56 11.01 -3.26
N ALA A 84 6.21 9.86 -3.53
CA ALA A 84 5.51 8.64 -3.94
C ALA A 84 6.29 7.38 -3.57
N ILE A 85 5.54 6.29 -3.40
CA ILE A 85 6.08 4.95 -3.22
C ILE A 85 5.38 4.03 -4.21
N GLN A 86 6.13 3.24 -4.96
CA GLN A 86 5.58 2.28 -5.91
C GLN A 86 6.10 0.88 -5.62
N GLU A 87 5.18 -0.07 -5.43
CA GLU A 87 5.46 -1.50 -5.45
C GLU A 87 5.32 -2.01 -6.87
N ASN A 88 6.37 -2.62 -7.42
CA ASN A 88 6.34 -3.29 -8.73
C ASN A 88 6.44 -4.80 -8.49
N TYR A 89 5.35 -5.52 -8.69
CA TYR A 89 5.25 -6.94 -8.38
C TYR A 89 6.01 -7.77 -9.41
N LEU A 90 6.74 -8.78 -8.93
CA LEU A 90 7.54 -9.71 -9.73
C LEU A 90 6.66 -10.92 -10.07
N ILE A 91 5.78 -10.76 -11.05
CA ILE A 91 4.82 -11.79 -11.48
C ILE A 91 5.10 -12.18 -12.92
N SER A 92 4.95 -13.47 -13.23
CA SER A 92 5.32 -14.05 -14.52
C SER A 92 4.14 -14.44 -15.41
N THR A 93 2.91 -14.43 -14.88
CA THR A 93 1.71 -14.86 -15.65
C THR A 93 0.54 -13.91 -15.48
N ASN A 94 -0.27 -13.79 -16.56
CA ASN A 94 -1.47 -12.96 -16.55
C ASN A 94 -2.50 -13.42 -15.49
N ASP A 95 -2.65 -14.71 -15.28
CA ASP A 95 -3.59 -15.21 -14.26
C ASP A 95 -3.15 -14.88 -12.85
N SER A 96 -1.84 -14.89 -12.59
CA SER A 96 -1.31 -14.50 -11.29
C SER A 96 -1.44 -13.01 -11.04
N THR A 97 -1.25 -12.16 -12.08
CA THR A 97 -1.49 -10.71 -11.94
C THR A 97 -2.96 -10.41 -11.67
N ARG A 98 -3.89 -11.06 -12.38
CA ARG A 98 -5.33 -10.86 -12.16
C ARG A 98 -5.76 -11.24 -10.74
N ARG A 99 -5.32 -12.41 -10.24
CA ARG A 99 -5.63 -12.85 -8.86
C ARG A 99 -5.03 -11.92 -7.82
N MET A 100 -3.77 -11.53 -7.98
CA MET A 100 -3.10 -10.63 -7.05
C MET A 100 -3.73 -9.23 -7.08
N TRP A 101 -4.08 -8.72 -8.27
CA TRP A 101 -4.79 -7.44 -8.39
C TRP A 101 -6.11 -7.47 -7.61
N GLN A 102 -6.91 -8.53 -7.78
CA GLN A 102 -8.18 -8.67 -7.08
C GLN A 102 -7.97 -8.71 -5.56
N GLN A 103 -7.00 -9.48 -5.08
CA GLN A 103 -6.68 -9.55 -3.66
C GLN A 103 -6.28 -8.17 -3.10
N ILE A 104 -5.38 -7.46 -3.77
CA ILE A 104 -4.92 -6.13 -3.33
C ILE A 104 -6.08 -5.11 -3.36
N HIS A 105 -6.90 -5.15 -4.41
CA HIS A 105 -8.10 -4.32 -4.52
C HIS A 105 -9.04 -4.53 -3.33
N ASP A 106 -9.39 -5.77 -3.03
CA ASP A 106 -10.31 -6.12 -1.94
C ASP A 106 -9.73 -5.77 -0.56
N ASP A 107 -8.41 -5.94 -0.37
CA ASP A 107 -7.71 -5.56 0.85
C ASP A 107 -7.75 -4.04 1.07
N PHE A 108 -7.56 -3.23 0.02
CA PHE A 108 -7.69 -1.76 0.14
C PHE A 108 -9.12 -1.33 0.36
N GLU A 109 -10.09 -1.88 -0.36
CA GLU A 109 -11.50 -1.60 -0.15
C GLU A 109 -11.90 -1.84 1.31
N LYS A 110 -11.54 -3.00 1.85
CA LYS A 110 -11.80 -3.38 3.24
C LYS A 110 -11.04 -2.47 4.23
N SER A 111 -9.76 -2.20 3.97
CA SER A 111 -8.92 -1.45 4.90
C SER A 111 -9.26 0.03 4.96
N LEU A 112 -9.61 0.64 3.82
CA LEU A 112 -9.99 2.05 3.72
C LEU A 112 -11.48 2.26 4.02
N GLY A 113 -12.31 1.21 3.90
CA GLY A 113 -13.75 1.31 4.06
C GLY A 113 -14.42 2.15 2.97
N ALA A 114 -13.80 2.22 1.79
CA ALA A 114 -14.24 3.05 0.67
C ALA A 114 -14.05 2.34 -0.67
N TRP A 115 -15.00 2.53 -1.58
CA TRP A 115 -14.92 2.04 -2.95
C TRP A 115 -13.91 2.86 -3.76
N PRO A 116 -13.11 2.21 -4.64
CA PRO A 116 -12.21 2.93 -5.52
C PRO A 116 -12.97 3.62 -6.66
N ASN A 117 -12.36 4.65 -7.22
CA ASN A 117 -12.70 5.12 -8.55
C ASN A 117 -12.01 4.22 -9.59
N MET A 118 -12.82 3.46 -10.34
CA MET A 118 -12.32 2.61 -11.43
C MET A 118 -12.04 3.46 -12.65
N LEU A 119 -10.76 3.68 -12.96
CA LEU A 119 -10.31 4.43 -14.14
C LEU A 119 -10.28 3.54 -15.39
N LYS A 120 -10.01 2.23 -15.20
CA LYS A 120 -10.04 1.18 -16.22
C LYS A 120 -10.57 -0.12 -15.61
N ASP A 121 -11.42 -0.83 -16.33
CA ASP A 121 -12.02 -2.09 -15.88
C ASP A 121 -12.08 -3.12 -17.01
N GLY A 122 -10.95 -3.33 -17.69
CA GLY A 122 -10.78 -4.40 -18.67
C GLY A 122 -10.16 -5.65 -18.05
N GLN A 123 -10.32 -6.81 -18.71
CA GLN A 123 -9.77 -8.06 -18.20
C GLN A 123 -8.25 -8.01 -17.98
N ASP A 124 -7.51 -7.38 -18.90
CA ASP A 124 -6.06 -7.30 -18.91
C ASP A 124 -5.50 -5.88 -18.72
N HIS A 125 -6.38 -4.91 -18.46
CA HIS A 125 -6.03 -3.55 -18.14
C HIS A 125 -7.02 -3.00 -17.12
N ARG A 126 -6.60 -2.95 -15.85
CA ARG A 126 -7.40 -2.45 -14.73
C ARG A 126 -6.65 -1.38 -13.96
N ILE A 127 -7.33 -0.31 -13.63
CA ILE A 127 -6.79 0.76 -12.78
C ILE A 127 -7.85 1.15 -11.77
N ALA A 128 -7.60 0.89 -10.50
CA ALA A 128 -8.42 1.29 -9.37
C ALA A 128 -7.68 2.36 -8.56
N LYS A 129 -8.33 3.50 -8.29
CA LYS A 129 -7.78 4.61 -7.51
C LYS A 129 -8.58 4.80 -6.23
N PHE A 130 -7.95 4.59 -5.10
CA PHE A 130 -8.49 4.82 -3.77
C PHE A 130 -8.06 6.19 -3.25
N GLU A 131 -8.97 6.92 -2.62
CA GLU A 131 -8.65 8.15 -1.91
C GLU A 131 -8.34 7.85 -0.44
N ALA A 132 -7.23 8.42 0.05
CA ALA A 132 -6.85 8.43 1.46
C ALA A 132 -6.67 9.87 1.94
N GLU A 133 -6.62 10.09 3.26
CA GLU A 133 -6.27 11.39 3.79
C GLU A 133 -4.82 11.74 3.42
N GLY A 134 -4.65 12.84 2.70
CA GLY A 134 -3.34 13.33 2.25
C GLY A 134 -2.81 12.71 0.97
N GLY A 135 -3.59 11.86 0.25
CA GLY A 135 -3.13 11.31 -1.03
C GLY A 135 -4.01 10.26 -1.66
N PHE A 136 -3.40 9.41 -2.47
CA PHE A 136 -4.07 8.37 -3.26
C PHE A 136 -3.28 7.07 -3.23
N ILE A 137 -4.01 5.95 -3.40
CA ILE A 137 -3.43 4.65 -3.70
C ILE A 137 -3.99 4.22 -5.05
N THR A 138 -3.12 3.90 -6.01
CA THR A 138 -3.53 3.43 -7.34
C THR A 138 -3.01 2.02 -7.56
N VAL A 139 -3.92 1.09 -7.84
CA VAL A 139 -3.60 -0.31 -8.17
C VAL A 139 -3.76 -0.50 -9.67
N THR A 140 -2.67 -0.82 -10.35
CA THR A 140 -2.63 -0.97 -11.80
C THR A 140 -2.26 -2.39 -12.19
N LEU A 141 -3.10 -2.99 -13.04
CA LEU A 141 -2.82 -4.22 -13.77
C LEU A 141 -2.70 -3.90 -15.26
N GLU A 142 -1.62 -4.35 -15.89
CA GLU A 142 -1.42 -4.25 -17.33
C GLU A 142 -0.78 -5.55 -17.85
N ASN A 143 -1.53 -6.27 -18.68
CA ASN A 143 -1.15 -7.57 -19.21
C ASN A 143 -1.04 -7.60 -20.75
N THR A 144 -1.18 -6.45 -21.43
CA THR A 144 -1.23 -6.39 -22.90
C THR A 144 0.05 -6.92 -23.55
N TYR A 145 1.21 -6.55 -23.01
CA TYR A 145 2.50 -6.98 -23.57
C TYR A 145 3.21 -7.97 -22.66
N LYS A 146 3.18 -7.71 -21.34
CA LYS A 146 3.75 -8.58 -20.32
C LYS A 146 2.96 -8.43 -19.04
N PRO A 147 2.90 -9.49 -18.20
CA PRO A 147 2.26 -9.41 -16.89
C PRO A 147 2.91 -8.30 -16.06
N THR A 148 2.13 -7.28 -15.73
CA THR A 148 2.59 -6.16 -14.90
C THR A 148 1.52 -5.82 -13.86
N LEU A 149 1.96 -5.69 -12.62
CA LEU A 149 1.13 -5.25 -11.49
C LEU A 149 1.92 -4.28 -10.65
N SER A 150 1.33 -3.15 -10.35
CA SER A 150 1.93 -2.16 -9.46
C SER A 150 0.91 -1.53 -8.51
N VAL A 151 1.40 -1.08 -7.37
CA VAL A 151 0.64 -0.26 -6.41
C VAL A 151 1.43 1.02 -6.19
N LEU A 152 0.80 2.15 -6.48
CA LEU A 152 1.37 3.49 -6.30
C LEU A 152 0.68 4.19 -5.14
N TYR A 153 1.45 4.60 -4.15
CA TYR A 153 1.05 5.51 -3.08
C TYR A 153 1.60 6.89 -3.41
N GLN A 154 0.75 7.90 -3.48
CA GLN A 154 1.13 9.24 -3.89
C GLN A 154 0.54 10.28 -2.94
N ILE A 155 1.41 11.16 -2.40
CA ILE A 155 1.04 12.31 -1.58
C ILE A 155 0.44 13.41 -2.47
N LYS A 156 -0.57 14.13 -1.93
CA LYS A 156 -1.16 15.33 -2.55
C LYS A 156 -0.32 16.55 -2.30
#